data_e08f125b2f1b59957eb5f64dd4bd7ba4
#
_entry.id   e08f125b2f1b59957eb5f64dd4bd7ba4
#
_cell.length_a   1.000
_cell.length_b   1.000
_cell.length_c   1.000
_cell.angle_alpha   90.00
_cell.angle_beta   90.00
_cell.angle_gamma   90.00
#
_symmetry.space_group_name_H-M   'P 1'
#
loop_
_entity.id
_entity.type
_entity.pdbx_description
1 polymer ?
#
loop_
_entity_poly.entity_id
_entity_poly.type
_entity_poly.pdbx_seq_one_letter_code
_entity_poly.pdbx_strand_id
1 'polypeptide(L)'
;TMTLIDPMIKSALDQAMPVILVDPKFPNQASHIIPYAKKCGYQIKVFAPSESFPESNTFNFLDVFRNIKDPSLQALQICKTIRSNANATTTGKAQGDPFFDDNGAKIAAAAMLTAHWVAEKLSRPDLATMPFAYSVLDLPDLPQRIDAAIDTLPLAARTLFKSLIAAGDDKGKNKTQGSLLATAEQILSGFALPALIPSCGLPGDCPGFFPDEPLKMEGKQLCVFGIDQ
;
A
#
# COMPACT_ATOMS: atom_id res chain seq x y z
N THR A 1 -0.63 29.43 4.71
CA THR A 1 -1.34 28.19 5.08
C THR A 1 -1.32 28.01 6.59
N MET A 2 -0.18 28.17 7.27
CA MET A 2 -0.06 28.04 8.75
C MET A 2 -0.93 29.03 9.53
N THR A 3 -1.21 30.22 9.00
CA THR A 3 -2.00 31.26 9.66
C THR A 3 -3.48 30.91 9.86
N LEU A 4 -4.03 29.99 9.09
CA LEU A 4 -5.45 29.60 9.21
C LEU A 4 -5.59 28.14 9.64
N ILE A 5 -4.86 27.23 9.03
CA ILE A 5 -5.02 25.78 9.23
C ILE A 5 -4.59 25.35 10.65
N ASP A 6 -3.43 25.81 11.12
CA ASP A 6 -2.93 25.45 12.46
C ASP A 6 -3.88 25.87 13.60
N PRO A 7 -4.44 27.10 13.62
CA PRO A 7 -5.47 27.46 14.59
C PRO A 7 -6.72 26.56 14.52
N MET A 8 -7.16 26.17 13.31
CA MET A 8 -8.32 25.28 13.16
C MET A 8 -8.04 23.89 13.72
N ILE A 9 -6.86 23.33 13.44
CA ILE A 9 -6.45 22.02 13.99
C ILE A 9 -6.36 22.11 15.52
N LYS A 10 -5.74 23.16 16.07
CA LYS A 10 -5.64 23.35 17.53
C LYS A 10 -7.02 23.47 18.18
N SER A 11 -7.95 24.20 17.54
CA SER A 11 -9.31 24.27 18.01
C SER A 11 -10.02 22.91 18.05
N ALA A 12 -9.80 22.05 17.03
CA ALA A 12 -10.34 20.69 17.03
C ALA A 12 -9.72 19.84 18.16
N LEU A 13 -8.42 19.98 18.40
CA LEU A 13 -7.73 19.30 19.48
C LEU A 13 -8.23 19.75 20.87
N ASP A 14 -8.50 21.03 21.06
CA ASP A 14 -9.08 21.57 22.31
C ASP A 14 -10.49 21.01 22.59
N GLN A 15 -11.22 20.70 21.52
CA GLN A 15 -12.56 20.11 21.60
C GLN A 15 -12.51 18.57 21.72
N ALA A 16 -11.35 17.96 21.91
CA ALA A 16 -11.14 16.53 21.98
C ALA A 16 -11.64 15.75 20.75
N MET A 17 -11.62 16.38 19.57
CA MET A 17 -12.03 15.75 18.31
C MET A 17 -10.89 14.86 17.77
N PRO A 18 -11.20 13.69 17.19
CA PRO A 18 -10.17 12.91 16.47
C PRO A 18 -9.71 13.68 15.24
N VAL A 19 -8.40 13.63 14.95
CA VAL A 19 -7.77 14.38 13.86
C VAL A 19 -6.93 13.47 12.99
N ILE A 20 -7.15 13.57 11.67
CA ILE A 20 -6.23 13.02 10.66
C ILE A 20 -5.50 14.21 10.03
N LEU A 21 -4.17 14.22 10.15
CA LEU A 21 -3.30 15.22 9.56
C LEU A 21 -2.51 14.59 8.43
N VAL A 22 -2.65 15.14 7.21
CA VAL A 22 -1.76 14.83 6.09
C VAL A 22 -0.79 15.99 5.95
N ASP A 23 0.50 15.74 6.19
CA ASP A 23 1.57 16.73 6.07
C ASP A 23 2.40 16.44 4.81
N PRO A 24 2.12 17.13 3.69
CA PRO A 24 2.80 16.87 2.41
C PRO A 24 4.24 17.38 2.38
N LYS A 25 4.69 18.07 3.42
CA LYS A 25 6.05 18.55 3.62
C LYS A 25 6.52 18.22 5.05
N PHE A 26 6.34 16.96 5.41
CA PHE A 26 6.69 16.49 6.74
C PHE A 26 8.17 16.80 7.04
N PRO A 27 8.50 17.27 8.27
CA PRO A 27 7.60 17.45 9.42
C PRO A 27 7.07 18.88 9.62
N ASN A 28 6.92 19.70 8.56
CA ASN A 28 6.64 21.13 8.69
C ASN A 28 5.42 21.44 9.57
N GLN A 29 4.27 20.86 9.26
CA GLN A 29 3.06 21.09 10.04
C GLN A 29 3.01 20.21 11.28
N ALA A 30 3.45 18.96 11.18
CA ALA A 30 3.50 18.01 12.26
C ALA A 30 4.35 18.52 13.44
N SER A 31 5.48 19.22 13.18
CA SER A 31 6.36 19.78 14.22
C SER A 31 5.67 20.76 15.17
N HIS A 32 4.60 21.43 14.73
CA HIS A 32 3.80 22.37 15.54
C HIS A 32 2.58 21.70 16.17
N ILE A 33 1.98 20.76 15.46
CA ILE A 33 0.73 20.14 15.90
C ILE A 33 0.97 19.00 16.90
N ILE A 34 1.97 18.15 16.69
CA ILE A 34 2.28 17.01 17.57
C ILE A 34 2.57 17.45 19.02
N PRO A 35 3.44 18.45 19.28
CA PRO A 35 3.68 18.90 20.65
C PRO A 35 2.41 19.46 21.33
N TYR A 36 1.57 20.15 20.57
CA TYR A 36 0.30 20.66 21.07
C TYR A 36 -0.68 19.54 21.41
N ALA A 37 -0.85 18.58 20.51
CA ALA A 37 -1.72 17.42 20.76
C ALA A 37 -1.24 16.60 21.98
N LYS A 38 0.07 16.43 22.17
CA LYS A 38 0.64 15.80 23.38
C LYS A 38 0.21 16.52 24.65
N LYS A 39 0.25 17.87 24.67
CA LYS A 39 -0.21 18.66 25.82
C LYS A 39 -1.70 18.50 26.10
N CYS A 40 -2.51 18.29 25.06
CA CYS A 40 -3.93 18.02 25.16
C CYS A 40 -4.26 16.56 25.55
N GLY A 41 -3.24 15.70 25.73
CA GLY A 41 -3.40 14.30 26.13
C GLY A 41 -3.85 13.37 25.01
N TYR A 42 -3.46 13.66 23.76
CA TYR A 42 -3.77 12.83 22.60
C TYR A 42 -2.86 11.61 22.51
N GLN A 43 -3.44 10.48 22.09
CA GLN A 43 -2.69 9.36 21.53
C GLN A 43 -2.31 9.70 20.09
N ILE A 44 -1.03 9.58 19.75
CA ILE A 44 -0.49 10.03 18.47
C ILE A 44 0.15 8.86 17.76
N LYS A 45 -0.25 8.65 16.50
CA LYS A 45 0.40 7.73 15.56
C LYS A 45 0.88 8.52 14.35
N VAL A 46 2.12 8.26 13.93
CA VAL A 46 2.76 8.95 12.82
C VAL A 46 3.25 7.93 11.82
N PHE A 47 2.70 7.95 10.62
CA PHE A 47 3.21 7.22 9.47
C PHE A 47 3.91 8.22 8.53
N ALA A 48 5.21 8.23 8.58
CA ALA A 48 6.08 9.06 7.74
C ALA A 48 7.34 8.27 7.40
N PRO A 49 7.22 7.26 6.51
CA PRO A 49 8.31 6.35 6.19
C PRO A 49 9.43 7.10 5.49
N SER A 50 10.55 7.31 6.17
CA SER A 50 11.70 8.03 5.68
C SER A 50 12.93 7.65 6.51
N GLU A 51 14.12 7.73 5.92
CA GLU A 51 15.37 7.53 6.65
C GLU A 51 15.59 8.60 7.73
N SER A 52 15.02 9.80 7.54
CA SER A 52 15.10 10.92 8.47
C SER A 52 14.16 10.79 9.67
N PHE A 53 13.21 9.84 9.66
CA PHE A 53 12.25 9.66 10.73
C PHE A 53 12.08 8.15 11.06
N PRO A 54 13.05 7.56 11.76
CA PRO A 54 13.05 6.12 12.11
C PRO A 54 11.93 5.72 13.09
N GLU A 55 11.31 6.68 13.80
CA GLU A 55 10.21 6.45 14.75
C GLU A 55 8.84 6.34 14.07
N SER A 56 8.79 6.28 12.75
CA SER A 56 7.53 6.07 12.01
C SER A 56 6.83 4.80 12.46
N ASN A 57 5.53 4.92 12.74
CA ASN A 57 4.70 3.75 12.94
C ASN A 57 4.63 2.90 11.66
N THR A 58 4.41 1.60 11.79
CA THR A 58 4.21 0.72 10.64
C THR A 58 2.76 0.80 10.13
N PHE A 59 2.61 0.64 8.82
CA PHE A 59 1.32 0.63 8.16
C PHE A 59 1.34 -0.41 7.03
N ASN A 60 0.63 -1.51 7.22
CA ASN A 60 0.59 -2.59 6.23
C ASN A 60 -0.73 -2.57 5.45
N PHE A 61 -0.65 -2.27 4.17
CA PHE A 61 -1.83 -2.24 3.29
C PHE A 61 -2.55 -3.58 3.19
N LEU A 62 -1.87 -4.72 3.36
CA LEU A 62 -2.50 -6.04 3.31
C LEU A 62 -3.35 -6.34 4.56
N ASP A 63 -3.19 -5.56 5.63
CA ASP A 63 -4.04 -5.72 6.81
C ASP A 63 -5.53 -5.42 6.55
N VAL A 64 -5.87 -4.71 5.47
CA VAL A 64 -7.29 -4.57 5.08
C VAL A 64 -7.93 -5.90 4.69
N PHE A 65 -7.15 -6.93 4.35
CA PHE A 65 -7.64 -8.26 3.99
C PHE A 65 -8.04 -9.09 5.21
N ARG A 66 -7.57 -8.69 6.39
CA ARG A 66 -7.86 -9.37 7.65
C ARG A 66 -9.38 -9.41 7.86
N ASN A 67 -9.89 -10.59 8.14
CA ASN A 67 -11.32 -10.83 8.35
C ASN A 67 -12.22 -10.65 7.11
N ILE A 68 -11.67 -10.52 5.92
CA ILE A 68 -12.43 -10.49 4.67
C ILE A 68 -12.32 -11.85 3.97
N LYS A 69 -13.46 -12.47 3.73
CA LYS A 69 -13.50 -13.81 3.10
C LYS A 69 -12.96 -13.80 1.65
N ASP A 70 -13.24 -12.73 0.90
CA ASP A 70 -12.73 -12.53 -0.46
C ASP A 70 -12.25 -11.09 -0.61
N PRO A 71 -10.94 -10.83 -0.43
CA PRO A 71 -10.37 -9.50 -0.52
C PRO A 71 -10.00 -9.07 -1.94
N SER A 72 -10.49 -9.76 -2.98
CA SER A 72 -10.11 -9.51 -4.38
C SER A 72 -10.45 -8.09 -4.85
N LEU A 73 -11.62 -7.59 -4.44
CA LEU A 73 -12.06 -6.23 -4.78
C LEU A 73 -11.17 -5.17 -4.13
N GLN A 74 -10.83 -5.36 -2.85
CA GLN A 74 -9.96 -4.46 -2.10
C GLN A 74 -8.54 -4.44 -2.70
N ALA A 75 -7.98 -5.61 -3.01
CA ALA A 75 -6.67 -5.72 -3.65
C ALA A 75 -6.64 -4.98 -4.99
N LEU A 76 -7.65 -5.19 -5.83
CA LEU A 76 -7.76 -4.54 -7.13
C LEU A 76 -7.94 -3.02 -6.99
N GLN A 77 -8.73 -2.57 -6.03
CA GLN A 77 -8.96 -1.14 -5.79
C GLN A 77 -7.69 -0.45 -5.30
N ILE A 78 -6.92 -1.06 -4.40
CA ILE A 78 -5.62 -0.54 -3.96
C ILE A 78 -4.68 -0.37 -5.16
N CYS A 79 -4.50 -1.41 -5.99
CA CYS A 79 -3.61 -1.36 -7.14
C CYS A 79 -4.05 -0.29 -8.17
N LYS A 80 -5.35 -0.18 -8.45
CA LYS A 80 -5.89 0.86 -9.34
C LYS A 80 -5.67 2.26 -8.79
N THR A 81 -5.82 2.46 -7.49
CA THR A 81 -5.57 3.75 -6.84
C THR A 81 -4.09 4.14 -6.93
N ILE A 82 -3.18 3.20 -6.62
CA ILE A 82 -1.74 3.44 -6.74
C ILE A 82 -1.38 3.81 -8.19
N ARG A 83 -1.88 3.05 -9.18
CA ARG A 83 -1.63 3.32 -10.59
C ARG A 83 -2.17 4.67 -11.04
N SER A 84 -3.40 5.00 -10.67
CA SER A 84 -4.02 6.29 -10.97
C SER A 84 -3.23 7.47 -10.41
N ASN A 85 -2.76 7.35 -9.16
CA ASN A 85 -1.94 8.39 -8.52
C ASN A 85 -0.58 8.54 -9.22
N ALA A 86 0.07 7.44 -9.59
CA ALA A 86 1.33 7.47 -10.34
C ALA A 86 1.15 8.15 -11.72
N ASN A 87 0.06 7.88 -12.42
CA ASN A 87 -0.25 8.53 -13.69
C ASN A 87 -0.55 10.03 -13.52
N ALA A 88 -1.23 10.43 -12.44
CA ALA A 88 -1.58 11.84 -12.17
C ALA A 88 -0.35 12.72 -11.88
N THR A 89 0.72 12.15 -11.31
CA THR A 89 1.97 12.88 -11.00
C THR A 89 2.85 13.07 -12.24
N THR A 90 2.57 12.36 -13.33
CA THR A 90 3.36 12.42 -14.57
C THR A 90 2.79 13.49 -15.50
N THR A 91 2.99 14.76 -15.17
CA THR A 91 2.54 15.90 -15.98
C THR A 91 3.19 15.86 -17.38
N GLY A 92 2.36 15.83 -18.43
CA GLY A 92 2.79 16.01 -19.84
C GLY A 92 3.20 14.73 -20.58
N LYS A 93 3.12 13.54 -19.99
CA LYS A 93 3.28 12.28 -20.73
C LYS A 93 1.93 11.70 -21.15
N ALA A 94 1.93 11.06 -22.32
CA ALA A 94 0.75 10.34 -22.81
C ALA A 94 0.19 9.44 -21.70
N GLN A 95 -1.11 9.50 -21.52
CA GLN A 95 -1.84 8.58 -20.65
C GLN A 95 -1.47 7.15 -21.04
N GLY A 96 -1.10 6.31 -20.07
CA GLY A 96 -0.74 4.92 -20.35
C GLY A 96 -1.84 4.19 -21.13
N ASP A 97 -1.49 3.13 -21.84
CA ASP A 97 -2.48 2.31 -22.52
C ASP A 97 -3.42 1.67 -21.48
N PRO A 98 -4.72 1.95 -21.51
CA PRO A 98 -5.69 1.43 -20.53
C PRO A 98 -5.67 -0.10 -20.41
N PHE A 99 -5.32 -0.81 -21.49
CA PHE A 99 -5.20 -2.26 -21.48
C PHE A 99 -4.08 -2.72 -20.53
N PHE A 100 -2.89 -2.12 -20.63
CA PHE A 100 -1.76 -2.47 -19.75
C PHE A 100 -2.01 -2.01 -18.32
N ASP A 101 -2.60 -0.83 -18.12
CA ASP A 101 -2.91 -0.29 -16.80
C ASP A 101 -3.91 -1.17 -16.05
N ASP A 102 -5.02 -1.58 -16.70
CA ASP A 102 -6.03 -2.42 -16.05
C ASP A 102 -5.52 -3.85 -15.78
N ASN A 103 -4.83 -4.46 -16.74
CA ASN A 103 -4.31 -5.81 -16.56
C ASN A 103 -3.08 -5.85 -15.63
N GLY A 104 -2.22 -4.83 -15.66
CA GLY A 104 -1.13 -4.68 -14.68
C GLY A 104 -1.66 -4.57 -13.25
N ALA A 105 -2.72 -3.78 -13.03
CA ALA A 105 -3.37 -3.68 -11.73
C ALA A 105 -3.98 -5.02 -11.27
N LYS A 106 -4.56 -5.82 -12.18
CA LYS A 106 -5.06 -7.16 -11.86
C LYS A 106 -3.93 -8.11 -11.44
N ILE A 107 -2.80 -8.08 -12.15
CA ILE A 107 -1.64 -8.91 -11.84
C ILE A 107 -1.02 -8.53 -10.50
N ALA A 108 -0.86 -7.22 -10.22
CA ALA A 108 -0.39 -6.72 -8.94
C ALA A 108 -1.34 -7.13 -7.78
N ALA A 109 -2.65 -7.02 -7.98
CA ALA A 109 -3.64 -7.47 -7.01
C ALA A 109 -3.58 -8.98 -6.78
N ALA A 110 -3.35 -9.78 -7.84
CA ALA A 110 -3.15 -11.23 -7.71
C ALA A 110 -1.91 -11.57 -6.89
N ALA A 111 -0.82 -10.81 -7.04
CA ALA A 111 0.38 -10.98 -6.21
C ALA A 111 0.11 -10.65 -4.73
N MET A 112 -0.65 -9.59 -4.43
CA MET A 112 -1.07 -9.27 -3.07
C MET A 112 -1.91 -10.39 -2.44
N LEU A 113 -2.87 -10.93 -3.19
CA LEU A 113 -3.70 -12.05 -2.73
C LEU A 113 -2.89 -13.33 -2.53
N THR A 114 -1.90 -13.57 -3.39
CA THR A 114 -0.99 -14.71 -3.25
C THR A 114 -0.11 -14.56 -2.02
N ALA A 115 0.44 -13.37 -1.76
CA ALA A 115 1.23 -13.08 -0.57
C ALA A 115 0.40 -13.32 0.71
N HIS A 116 -0.81 -12.81 0.75
CA HIS A 116 -1.72 -13.02 1.89
C HIS A 116 -2.04 -14.50 2.10
N TRP A 117 -2.38 -15.22 1.04
CA TRP A 117 -2.67 -16.65 1.10
C TRP A 117 -1.46 -17.49 1.53
N VAL A 118 -0.25 -17.20 1.04
CA VAL A 118 0.99 -17.87 1.47
C VAL A 118 1.21 -17.65 2.96
N ALA A 119 1.05 -16.42 3.43
CA ALA A 119 1.18 -16.08 4.84
C ALA A 119 0.21 -16.88 5.73
N GLU A 120 -1.05 -17.01 5.31
CA GLU A 120 -2.05 -17.83 6.01
C GLU A 120 -1.67 -19.31 6.01
N LYS A 121 -1.29 -19.86 4.85
CA LYS A 121 -0.93 -21.29 4.71
C LYS A 121 0.28 -21.68 5.53
N LEU A 122 1.26 -20.78 5.66
CA LEU A 122 2.47 -21.01 6.43
C LEU A 122 2.34 -20.58 7.90
N SER A 123 1.20 -20.01 8.31
CA SER A 123 1.02 -19.38 9.63
C SER A 123 2.12 -18.33 9.93
N ARG A 124 2.52 -17.57 8.89
CA ARG A 124 3.54 -16.55 8.88
C ARG A 124 2.94 -15.18 8.51
N PRO A 125 2.22 -14.52 9.44
CA PRO A 125 1.56 -13.24 9.16
C PRO A 125 2.56 -12.13 8.73
N ASP A 126 3.81 -12.26 9.11
CA ASP A 126 4.92 -11.38 8.69
C ASP A 126 5.19 -11.41 7.18
N LEU A 127 4.72 -12.43 6.46
CA LEU A 127 4.79 -12.49 4.99
C LEU A 127 3.62 -11.77 4.30
N ALA A 128 2.52 -11.46 5.01
CA ALA A 128 1.39 -10.73 4.43
C ALA A 128 1.71 -9.23 4.31
N THR A 129 2.68 -8.88 3.47
CA THR A 129 3.19 -7.51 3.31
C THR A 129 3.31 -7.11 1.84
N MET A 130 3.29 -5.80 1.57
CA MET A 130 3.50 -5.28 0.21
C MET A 130 4.87 -5.62 -0.37
N PRO A 131 5.99 -5.55 0.39
CA PRO A 131 7.29 -6.03 -0.10
C PRO A 131 7.28 -7.50 -0.50
N PHE A 132 6.59 -8.36 0.26
CA PHE A 132 6.48 -9.77 -0.12
C PHE A 132 5.60 -9.97 -1.36
N ALA A 133 4.53 -9.18 -1.52
CA ALA A 133 3.73 -9.19 -2.75
C ALA A 133 4.57 -8.77 -3.97
N TYR A 134 5.45 -7.78 -3.83
CA TYR A 134 6.41 -7.43 -4.87
C TYR A 134 7.36 -8.60 -5.20
N SER A 135 7.89 -9.28 -4.18
CA SER A 135 8.78 -10.43 -4.38
C SER A 135 8.11 -11.59 -5.14
N VAL A 136 6.78 -11.71 -5.06
CA VAL A 136 6.03 -12.67 -5.88
C VAL A 136 6.11 -12.30 -7.36
N LEU A 137 6.04 -11.00 -7.71
CA LEU A 137 6.17 -10.55 -9.10
C LEU A 137 7.58 -10.72 -9.64
N ASP A 138 8.59 -10.57 -8.78
CA ASP A 138 10.01 -10.68 -9.13
C ASP A 138 10.51 -12.14 -9.24
N LEU A 139 9.63 -13.13 -9.07
CA LEU A 139 10.00 -14.54 -9.24
C LEU A 139 10.39 -14.83 -10.70
N PRO A 140 11.55 -15.46 -10.94
CA PRO A 140 11.92 -15.88 -12.29
C PRO A 140 10.87 -16.85 -12.86
N ASP A 141 10.58 -16.71 -14.14
CA ASP A 141 9.59 -17.53 -14.86
C ASP A 141 8.20 -17.55 -14.19
N LEU A 142 7.79 -16.39 -13.64
CA LEU A 142 6.53 -16.26 -12.89
C LEU A 142 5.32 -16.84 -13.64
N PRO A 143 5.10 -16.56 -14.94
CA PRO A 143 3.93 -17.11 -15.64
C PRO A 143 3.87 -18.63 -15.62
N GLN A 144 5.00 -19.30 -15.83
CA GLN A 144 5.09 -20.77 -15.82
C GLN A 144 4.89 -21.33 -14.41
N ARG A 145 5.39 -20.63 -13.38
CA ARG A 145 5.17 -21.02 -11.98
C ARG A 145 3.71 -20.88 -11.58
N ILE A 146 3.03 -19.82 -12.02
CA ILE A 146 1.60 -19.63 -11.76
C ILE A 146 0.81 -20.71 -12.47
N ASP A 147 1.09 -21.00 -13.72
CA ASP A 147 0.40 -22.04 -14.49
C ASP A 147 0.55 -23.40 -13.80
N ALA A 148 1.75 -23.76 -13.39
CA ALA A 148 2.03 -25.01 -12.66
C ALA A 148 1.31 -25.07 -11.28
N ALA A 149 1.12 -23.94 -10.63
CA ALA A 149 0.48 -23.84 -9.30
C ALA A 149 -1.00 -23.47 -9.37
N ILE A 150 -1.60 -23.37 -10.57
CA ILE A 150 -2.91 -22.74 -10.79
C ILE A 150 -4.02 -23.35 -9.93
N ASP A 151 -4.02 -24.65 -9.73
CA ASP A 151 -5.02 -25.36 -8.94
C ASP A 151 -4.86 -25.19 -7.43
N THR A 152 -3.70 -24.76 -6.97
CA THR A 152 -3.41 -24.53 -5.55
C THR A 152 -3.68 -23.08 -5.12
N LEU A 153 -3.63 -22.13 -6.06
CA LEU A 153 -3.87 -20.72 -5.77
C LEU A 153 -5.35 -20.43 -5.42
N PRO A 154 -5.62 -19.42 -4.60
CA PRO A 154 -6.97 -18.94 -4.38
C PRO A 154 -7.68 -18.58 -5.69
N LEU A 155 -8.97 -18.87 -5.79
CA LEU A 155 -9.75 -18.61 -7.01
C LEU A 155 -9.62 -17.15 -7.49
N ALA A 156 -9.63 -16.20 -6.56
CA ALA A 156 -9.49 -14.78 -6.86
C ALA A 156 -8.12 -14.47 -7.52
N ALA A 157 -7.02 -14.94 -6.93
CA ALA A 157 -5.68 -14.75 -7.49
C ALA A 157 -5.55 -15.42 -8.87
N ARG A 158 -6.05 -16.64 -8.99
CA ARG A 158 -6.13 -17.40 -10.24
C ARG A 158 -6.84 -16.63 -11.36
N THR A 159 -8.00 -16.05 -11.03
CA THR A 159 -8.80 -15.26 -11.98
C THR A 159 -8.09 -14.00 -12.45
N LEU A 160 -7.39 -13.33 -11.55
CA LEU A 160 -6.66 -12.10 -11.87
C LEU A 160 -5.36 -12.37 -12.64
N PHE A 161 -4.71 -13.52 -12.47
CA PHE A 161 -3.54 -13.92 -13.25
C PHE A 161 -3.86 -14.42 -14.67
N LYS A 162 -5.13 -14.68 -15.01
CA LYS A 162 -5.49 -15.23 -16.32
C LYS A 162 -4.95 -14.43 -17.51
N SER A 163 -4.94 -13.10 -17.43
CA SER A 163 -4.42 -12.25 -18.50
C SER A 163 -2.91 -12.42 -18.70
N LEU A 164 -2.15 -12.68 -17.63
CA LEU A 164 -0.73 -12.94 -17.69
C LEU A 164 -0.43 -14.29 -18.37
N ILE A 165 -1.15 -15.35 -18.00
CA ILE A 165 -0.98 -16.69 -18.57
C ILE A 165 -1.39 -16.65 -20.05
N ALA A 166 -2.57 -16.12 -20.39
CA ALA A 166 -3.06 -16.06 -21.76
C ALA A 166 -2.18 -15.23 -22.70
N ALA A 167 -1.38 -14.30 -22.17
CA ALA A 167 -0.43 -13.53 -22.97
C ALA A 167 0.82 -14.32 -23.38
N GLY A 168 1.02 -15.57 -22.92
CA GLY A 168 2.22 -16.39 -23.17
C GLY A 168 2.16 -17.38 -24.34
N ASP A 169 0.97 -17.66 -24.92
CA ASP A 169 0.76 -18.82 -25.81
C ASP A 169 1.26 -18.70 -27.26
N ASP A 170 1.83 -17.57 -27.70
CA ASP A 170 2.34 -17.37 -29.07
C ASP A 170 3.68 -16.62 -29.13
N LYS A 171 4.49 -16.86 -30.16
CA LYS A 171 5.84 -16.29 -30.36
C LYS A 171 5.93 -14.75 -30.35
N GLY A 172 4.82 -14.04 -30.49
CA GLY A 172 4.73 -12.56 -30.36
C GLY A 172 4.30 -12.09 -28.98
N LYS A 173 3.78 -12.97 -28.14
CA LYS A 173 3.13 -12.65 -26.87
C LYS A 173 4.10 -12.46 -25.70
N ASN A 174 5.35 -12.95 -25.80
CA ASN A 174 6.37 -12.71 -24.75
C ASN A 174 6.58 -11.21 -24.47
N LYS A 175 6.44 -10.35 -25.50
CA LYS A 175 6.52 -8.89 -25.31
C LYS A 175 5.32 -8.35 -24.52
N THR A 176 4.11 -8.81 -24.84
CA THR A 176 2.89 -8.41 -24.13
C THR A 176 2.95 -8.89 -22.68
N GLN A 177 3.34 -10.13 -22.46
CA GLN A 177 3.50 -10.70 -21.11
C GLN A 177 4.52 -9.91 -20.28
N GLY A 178 5.69 -9.60 -20.86
CA GLY A 178 6.71 -8.77 -20.21
C GLY A 178 6.22 -7.37 -19.90
N SER A 179 5.46 -6.73 -20.82
CA SER A 179 4.89 -5.40 -20.58
C SER A 179 3.83 -5.41 -19.47
N LEU A 180 2.99 -6.44 -19.40
CA LEU A 180 2.00 -6.61 -18.35
C LEU A 180 2.67 -6.78 -16.98
N LEU A 181 3.71 -7.61 -16.91
CA LEU A 181 4.47 -7.84 -15.69
C LEU A 181 5.19 -6.55 -15.25
N ALA A 182 5.89 -5.88 -16.17
CA ALA A 182 6.54 -4.62 -15.86
C ALA A 182 5.56 -3.54 -15.35
N THR A 183 4.32 -3.50 -15.86
CA THR A 183 3.29 -2.58 -15.34
C THR A 183 2.85 -2.97 -13.93
N ALA A 184 2.71 -4.27 -13.65
CA ALA A 184 2.38 -4.75 -12.31
C ALA A 184 3.51 -4.46 -11.30
N GLU A 185 4.76 -4.69 -11.71
CA GLU A 185 5.95 -4.36 -10.90
C GLU A 185 6.01 -2.87 -10.59
N GLN A 186 5.75 -1.98 -11.56
CA GLN A 186 5.70 -0.54 -11.34
C GLN A 186 4.70 -0.12 -10.25
N ILE A 187 3.56 -0.82 -10.14
CA ILE A 187 2.54 -0.52 -9.13
C ILE A 187 3.06 -0.81 -7.72
N LEU A 188 3.83 -1.89 -7.54
CA LEU A 188 4.31 -2.34 -6.24
C LEU A 188 5.76 -1.93 -5.93
N SER A 189 6.53 -1.46 -6.91
CA SER A 189 7.97 -1.20 -6.78
C SER A 189 8.34 -0.21 -5.68
N GLY A 190 7.47 0.78 -5.43
CA GLY A 190 7.68 1.73 -4.34
C GLY A 190 7.79 1.06 -2.97
N PHE A 191 7.10 -0.06 -2.75
CA PHE A 191 7.13 -0.78 -1.48
C PHE A 191 8.34 -1.71 -1.34
N ALA A 192 9.12 -1.91 -2.40
CA ALA A 192 10.36 -2.67 -2.38
C ALA A 192 11.60 -1.80 -2.08
N LEU A 193 11.42 -0.49 -1.93
CA LEU A 193 12.50 0.41 -1.56
C LEU A 193 12.98 0.12 -0.14
N PRO A 194 14.29 -0.05 0.11
CA PRO A 194 14.83 -0.40 1.44
C PRO A 194 14.36 0.54 2.56
N ALA A 195 14.21 1.83 2.28
CA ALA A 195 13.72 2.82 3.23
C ALA A 195 12.25 2.59 3.65
N LEU A 196 11.41 2.00 2.78
CA LEU A 196 9.99 1.78 3.04
C LEU A 196 9.67 0.41 3.62
N ILE A 197 10.50 -0.60 3.37
CA ILE A 197 10.27 -1.98 3.82
C ILE A 197 9.96 -2.06 5.33
N PRO A 198 10.74 -1.42 6.23
CA PRO A 198 10.47 -1.48 7.67
C PRO A 198 9.10 -0.90 8.05
N SER A 199 8.66 0.13 7.34
CA SER A 199 7.38 0.81 7.60
C SER A 199 6.16 0.08 7.03
N CYS A 200 6.35 -0.83 6.06
CA CYS A 200 5.28 -1.61 5.42
C CYS A 200 5.05 -2.97 6.07
N GLY A 201 5.82 -3.32 7.10
CA GLY A 201 5.73 -4.61 7.79
C GLY A 201 4.72 -4.63 8.93
N LEU A 202 4.62 -5.80 9.57
CA LEU A 202 3.94 -5.92 10.83
C LEU A 202 4.68 -5.11 11.91
N PRO A 203 3.95 -4.61 12.93
CA PRO A 203 4.58 -3.91 14.03
C PRO A 203 5.56 -4.85 14.73
N GLY A 204 6.86 -4.55 14.58
CA GLY A 204 7.93 -5.13 15.39
C GLY A 204 8.05 -4.33 16.70
N ASP A 205 9.18 -3.66 16.86
CA ASP A 205 9.41 -2.77 18.01
C ASP A 205 8.67 -1.44 17.91
N CYS A 206 8.30 -1.00 16.69
CA CYS A 206 7.46 0.17 16.48
C CYS A 206 5.98 -0.23 16.42
N PRO A 207 5.11 0.35 17.27
CA PRO A 207 3.68 0.06 17.20
C PRO A 207 3.10 0.55 15.87
N GLY A 208 2.46 -0.36 15.17
CA GLY A 208 1.74 -0.08 13.93
C GLY A 208 0.29 0.31 14.18
N PHE A 209 -0.40 0.63 13.11
CA PHE A 209 -1.85 0.79 13.10
C PHE A 209 -2.46 0.17 11.85
N PHE A 210 -3.71 -0.29 11.98
CA PHE A 210 -4.43 -0.89 10.87
C PHE A 210 -4.94 0.20 9.91
N PRO A 211 -5.06 -0.10 8.61
CA PRO A 211 -5.50 0.87 7.61
C PRO A 211 -6.89 1.48 7.88
N ASP A 212 -7.74 0.79 8.61
CA ASP A 212 -9.09 1.25 8.95
C ASP A 212 -9.17 2.02 10.29
N GLU A 213 -8.11 2.01 11.11
CA GLU A 213 -8.08 2.75 12.38
C GLU A 213 -8.36 4.24 12.21
N PRO A 214 -7.77 4.96 11.22
CA PRO A 214 -8.04 6.38 11.06
C PRO A 214 -9.52 6.70 10.84
N LEU A 215 -10.28 5.77 10.26
CA LEU A 215 -11.72 5.93 10.02
C LEU A 215 -12.59 5.61 11.25
N LYS A 216 -12.00 4.98 12.26
CA LYS A 216 -12.67 4.54 13.49
C LYS A 216 -12.19 5.29 14.72
N MET A 217 -11.40 6.35 14.54
CA MET A 217 -10.89 7.15 15.66
C MET A 217 -12.03 7.82 16.44
N GLU A 218 -11.91 7.78 17.76
CA GLU A 218 -12.82 8.43 18.68
C GLU A 218 -12.03 9.23 19.73
N GLY A 219 -12.55 10.37 20.11
CA GLY A 219 -11.95 11.20 21.17
C GLY A 219 -10.54 11.70 20.81
N LYS A 220 -9.64 11.69 21.79
CA LYS A 220 -8.30 12.28 21.70
C LYS A 220 -7.30 11.39 20.95
N GLN A 221 -7.51 11.22 19.65
CA GLN A 221 -6.61 10.47 18.75
C GLN A 221 -6.15 11.36 17.59
N LEU A 222 -4.86 11.33 17.29
CA LEU A 222 -4.24 12.02 16.17
C LEU A 222 -3.45 11.02 15.32
N CYS A 223 -3.84 10.87 14.06
CA CYS A 223 -3.06 10.16 13.05
C CYS A 223 -2.40 11.15 12.11
N VAL A 224 -1.09 11.06 11.95
CA VAL A 224 -0.30 11.89 11.04
C VAL A 224 0.22 11.04 9.89
N PHE A 225 -0.06 11.47 8.67
CA PHE A 225 0.53 10.91 7.45
C PHE A 225 1.49 11.93 6.87
N GLY A 226 2.78 11.69 7.03
CA GLY A 226 3.85 12.55 6.54
C GLY A 226 4.39 12.07 5.20
N ILE A 227 4.63 13.00 4.28
CA ILE A 227 5.33 12.75 3.02
C ILE A 227 6.64 13.53 3.11
N ASP A 228 7.77 12.80 3.16
CA ASP A 228 9.10 13.37 3.06
C ASP A 228 9.39 13.74 1.59
N GLN A 229 9.98 14.92 1.35
CA GLN A 229 10.29 15.44 0.01
C GLN A 229 11.79 15.51 -0.22
#